data_bbad82c3c79e95b88184a264ccb3eb3b
#
_entry.id   bbad82c3c79e95b88184a264ccb3eb3b
#
_cell.length_a   1.000
_cell.length_b   1.000
_cell.length_c   1.000
_cell.angle_alpha   90.00
_cell.angle_beta   90.00
_cell.angle_gamma   90.00
#
_symmetry.space_group_name_H-M   'P 1'
#
loop_
_entity.id
_entity.type
_entity.pdbx_description
1 polymer ?
#
loop_
_entity_poly.entity_id
_entity_poly.type
_entity_poly.pdbx_seq_one_letter_code
_entity_poly.pdbx_strand_id
1 'polypeptide(L)'
;MADRTPPPPLAMHYTVQLEGVPPLGATDLLGPFTGCSGLESHYEEFQWKEGGDNGTVVRLPGRLIPGTVTLTHQVGERSVALMKWFVEASTRLYMGTATITLFADGGDRVTSWTLQDAWPVRYVGPTLTTSQSGESVAVETLELAHGGLVS
;
A
#
# COMPACT_ATOMS: atom_id res chain seq x y z
N MET A 1 3.21 40.59 -4.42
CA MET A 1 3.35 39.57 -3.37
C MET A 1 3.70 38.26 -4.03
N ALA A 2 4.90 37.79 -3.82
CA ALA A 2 5.29 36.48 -4.33
C ALA A 2 4.51 35.40 -3.59
N ASP A 3 3.80 34.56 -4.34
CA ASP A 3 3.19 33.35 -3.81
C ASP A 3 4.33 32.48 -3.22
N ARG A 4 4.44 32.47 -1.91
CA ARG A 4 5.36 31.60 -1.20
C ARG A 4 4.66 30.26 -0.96
N THR A 5 4.47 29.53 -2.03
CA THR A 5 4.23 28.10 -1.89
C THR A 5 5.48 27.52 -1.19
N PRO A 6 5.36 26.96 0.01
CA PRO A 6 6.52 26.37 0.66
C PRO A 6 7.10 25.27 -0.25
N PRO A 7 8.42 25.17 -0.32
CA PRO A 7 9.03 24.09 -1.09
C PRO A 7 8.53 22.74 -0.57
N PRO A 8 8.37 21.75 -1.44
CA PRO A 8 7.96 20.42 -1.00
C PRO A 8 8.96 19.90 0.05
N PRO A 9 8.49 19.22 1.08
CA PRO A 9 9.37 18.68 2.11
C PRO A 9 10.38 17.71 1.46
N LEU A 10 11.66 17.98 1.67
CA LEU A 10 12.76 17.24 1.06
C LEU A 10 13.01 15.86 1.68
N ALA A 11 12.58 15.65 2.91
CA ALA A 11 12.67 14.37 3.61
C ALA A 11 11.29 13.96 4.07
N MET A 12 10.84 12.82 3.60
CA MET A 12 9.56 12.23 3.98
C MET A 12 9.80 10.85 4.55
N HIS A 13 9.09 10.53 5.61
CA HIS A 13 8.98 9.17 6.09
C HIS A 13 7.51 8.77 6.16
N TYR A 14 7.24 7.48 6.09
CA TYR A 14 5.88 6.99 6.17
C TYR A 14 5.80 5.79 7.11
N THR A 15 4.62 5.60 7.65
CA THR A 15 4.28 4.46 8.48
C THR A 15 3.13 3.69 7.86
N VAL A 16 3.12 2.39 8.09
CA VAL A 16 2.01 1.52 7.72
C VAL A 16 1.43 0.91 8.97
N GLN A 17 0.15 1.08 9.16
CA GLN A 17 -0.60 0.56 10.29
C GLN A 17 -1.67 -0.40 9.77
N LEU A 18 -1.74 -1.59 10.38
CA LEU A 18 -2.78 -2.58 10.08
C LEU A 18 -3.66 -2.79 11.31
N GLU A 19 -4.96 -2.73 11.08
CA GLU A 19 -5.97 -2.97 12.11
C GLU A 19 -6.88 -4.12 11.70
N GLY A 20 -7.33 -4.88 12.69
CA GLY A 20 -8.27 -5.98 12.46
C GLY A 20 -7.64 -7.27 11.96
N VAL A 21 -6.33 -7.41 12.07
CA VAL A 21 -5.59 -8.61 11.69
C VAL A 21 -5.05 -9.28 12.95
N PRO A 22 -5.71 -10.32 13.52
CA PRO A 22 -5.31 -10.93 14.77
C PRO A 22 -3.86 -11.42 14.86
N PRO A 23 -3.26 -12.00 13.79
CA PRO A 23 -1.85 -12.39 13.83
C PRO A 23 -0.87 -11.25 14.08
N LEU A 24 -1.27 -10.02 13.76
CA LEU A 24 -0.44 -8.82 13.90
C LEU A 24 -0.74 -8.01 15.16
N GLY A 25 -1.79 -8.39 15.91
CA GLY A 25 -2.24 -7.63 17.09
C GLY A 25 -3.39 -6.67 16.80
N ALA A 26 -3.85 -5.96 17.83
CA ALA A 26 -5.05 -5.11 17.74
C ALA A 26 -4.84 -3.84 16.91
N THR A 27 -3.67 -3.26 16.98
CA THR A 27 -3.28 -2.06 16.23
C THR A 27 -1.77 -2.12 16.07
N ASP A 28 -1.30 -2.48 14.89
CA ASP A 28 0.12 -2.67 14.71
C ASP A 28 0.72 -1.77 13.64
N LEU A 29 1.69 -1.00 14.09
CA LEU A 29 2.66 -0.37 13.21
C LEU A 29 3.58 -1.47 12.68
N LEU A 30 3.51 -1.72 11.39
CA LEU A 30 4.35 -2.74 10.74
C LEU A 30 5.84 -2.36 10.67
N GLY A 31 6.25 -1.32 11.40
CA GLY A 31 7.63 -0.87 11.42
C GLY A 31 8.03 0.00 10.23
N PRO A 32 9.31 0.30 10.10
CA PRO A 32 9.80 1.13 9.01
C PRO A 32 9.79 0.36 7.70
N PHE A 33 8.98 0.79 6.76
CA PHE A 33 9.03 0.31 5.38
C PHE A 33 10.01 1.15 4.57
N THR A 34 10.72 0.52 3.67
CA THR A 34 11.67 1.19 2.77
C THR A 34 11.03 1.54 1.43
N GLY A 35 9.91 0.93 1.09
CA GLY A 35 9.18 1.20 -0.14
C GLY A 35 7.68 0.93 -0.01
N CYS A 36 6.90 1.79 -0.65
CA CYS A 36 5.46 1.61 -0.83
C CYS A 36 5.10 2.10 -2.23
N SER A 37 4.43 1.24 -2.99
CA SER A 37 3.97 1.55 -4.34
C SER A 37 2.60 0.94 -4.61
N GLY A 38 1.96 1.36 -5.71
CA GLY A 38 0.67 0.83 -6.09
C GLY A 38 -0.52 1.43 -5.36
N LEU A 39 -0.37 2.60 -4.73
CA LEU A 39 -1.48 3.37 -4.16
C LEU A 39 -2.30 3.99 -5.27
N GLU A 40 -3.01 3.15 -6.00
CA GLU A 40 -3.79 3.55 -7.16
C GLU A 40 -5.17 2.90 -7.15
N SER A 41 -6.09 3.57 -7.82
CA SER A 41 -7.44 3.08 -8.05
C SER A 41 -7.95 3.72 -9.32
N HIS A 42 -8.64 2.98 -10.15
CA HIS A 42 -9.19 3.52 -11.37
C HIS A 42 -10.61 3.00 -11.62
N TYR A 43 -11.37 3.74 -12.41
CA TYR A 43 -12.66 3.31 -12.91
C TYR A 43 -12.50 2.69 -14.29
N GLU A 44 -13.19 1.59 -14.54
CA GLU A 44 -13.41 1.13 -15.92
C GLU A 44 -14.14 2.22 -16.69
N GLU A 45 -13.72 2.46 -17.92
CA GLU A 45 -14.44 3.36 -18.82
C GLU A 45 -15.55 2.61 -19.52
N PHE A 46 -16.76 3.10 -19.39
CA PHE A 46 -17.89 2.66 -20.17
C PHE A 46 -18.16 3.68 -21.28
N GLN A 47 -18.11 3.22 -22.53
CA GLN A 47 -18.38 4.07 -23.69
C GLN A 47 -19.81 3.88 -24.16
N TRP A 48 -20.56 4.93 -24.13
CA TRP A 48 -21.91 4.99 -24.70
C TRP A 48 -21.87 5.69 -26.04
N LYS A 49 -22.34 4.99 -27.08
CA LYS A 49 -22.54 5.57 -28.41
C LYS A 49 -24.03 5.82 -28.59
N GLU A 50 -24.42 7.08 -28.68
CA GLU A 50 -25.78 7.41 -29.08
C GLU A 50 -25.95 7.16 -30.59
N GLY A 51 -27.00 6.38 -30.95
CA GLY A 51 -27.34 6.13 -32.35
C GLY A 51 -27.76 7.43 -33.04
N GLY A 52 -26.99 7.88 -34.05
CA GLY A 52 -27.27 9.06 -34.85
C GLY A 52 -26.29 10.20 -34.71
N ASP A 53 -25.40 10.19 -33.71
CA ASP A 53 -24.31 11.14 -33.58
C ASP A 53 -22.97 10.45 -33.84
N ASN A 54 -22.40 10.67 -35.00
CA ASN A 54 -21.14 10.07 -35.41
C ASN A 54 -19.89 10.81 -34.83
N GLY A 55 -20.08 11.85 -34.05
CA GLY A 55 -18.99 12.73 -33.60
C GLY A 55 -18.64 12.66 -32.14
N THR A 56 -19.51 12.13 -31.27
CA THR A 56 -19.31 12.22 -29.83
C THR A 56 -19.49 10.88 -29.13
N VAL A 57 -18.45 10.41 -28.44
CA VAL A 57 -18.52 9.25 -27.55
C VAL A 57 -18.59 9.76 -26.13
N VAL A 58 -19.69 9.44 -25.44
CA VAL A 58 -19.82 9.75 -24.00
C VAL A 58 -19.11 8.68 -23.19
N ARG A 59 -18.18 9.10 -22.35
CA ARG A 59 -17.45 8.23 -21.43
C ARG A 59 -18.07 8.31 -20.04
N LEU A 60 -18.46 7.19 -19.51
CA LEU A 60 -19.04 7.07 -18.17
C LEU A 60 -18.16 6.21 -17.28
N PRO A 61 -18.07 6.54 -15.98
CA PRO A 61 -17.36 5.68 -15.06
C PRO A 61 -18.10 4.35 -14.88
N GLY A 62 -17.39 3.26 -15.06
CA GLY A 62 -17.86 1.92 -14.79
C GLY A 62 -17.51 1.48 -13.37
N ARG A 63 -17.01 0.24 -13.25
CA ARG A 63 -16.60 -0.34 -11.98
C ARG A 63 -15.31 0.28 -11.48
N LEU A 64 -15.23 0.52 -10.17
CA LEU A 64 -13.98 0.88 -9.50
C LEU A 64 -13.08 -0.35 -9.37
N ILE A 65 -11.84 -0.21 -9.83
CA ILE A 65 -10.81 -1.27 -9.72
C ILE A 65 -9.69 -0.74 -8.83
N PRO A 66 -9.55 -1.27 -7.61
CA PRO A 66 -8.42 -0.95 -6.74
C PRO A 66 -7.13 -1.59 -7.27
N GLY A 67 -6.01 -0.89 -7.12
CA GLY A 67 -4.70 -1.46 -7.41
C GLY A 67 -4.21 -2.42 -6.32
N THR A 68 -3.06 -3.02 -6.54
CA THR A 68 -2.34 -3.82 -5.54
C THR A 68 -1.24 -2.97 -4.95
N VAL A 69 -1.20 -2.88 -3.62
CA VAL A 69 -0.18 -2.13 -2.91
C VAL A 69 1.00 -3.03 -2.60
N THR A 70 2.20 -2.60 -2.96
CA THR A 70 3.45 -3.32 -2.71
C THR A 70 4.22 -2.61 -1.61
N LEU A 71 4.48 -3.32 -0.53
CA LEU A 71 5.24 -2.86 0.62
C LEU A 71 6.57 -3.61 0.69
N THR A 72 7.64 -2.86 0.85
CA THR A 72 8.99 -3.40 0.98
C THR A 72 9.58 -2.96 2.32
N HIS A 73 10.11 -3.88 3.11
CA HIS A 73 10.75 -3.54 4.36
C HIS A 73 11.95 -4.44 4.66
N GLN A 74 12.78 -3.99 5.60
CA GLN A 74 13.89 -4.79 6.11
C GLN A 74 13.35 -5.92 6.99
N VAL A 75 13.93 -7.10 6.86
CA VAL A 75 13.62 -8.24 7.72
C VAL A 75 13.91 -7.88 9.18
N GLY A 76 12.95 -8.12 10.04
CA GLY A 76 13.02 -7.80 11.46
C GLY A 76 12.03 -8.59 12.29
N GLU A 77 11.73 -8.11 13.48
CA GLU A 77 10.84 -8.79 14.43
C GLU A 77 9.43 -9.02 13.88
N ARG A 78 8.95 -8.13 13.00
CA ARG A 78 7.60 -8.21 12.41
C ARG A 78 7.49 -9.18 11.25
N SER A 79 8.61 -9.62 10.69
CA SER A 79 8.64 -10.51 9.52
C SER A 79 7.91 -11.82 9.77
N VAL A 80 8.03 -12.38 10.97
CA VAL A 80 7.34 -13.63 11.35
C VAL A 80 5.83 -13.45 11.36
N ALA A 81 5.34 -12.34 11.90
CA ALA A 81 3.91 -12.05 11.95
C ALA A 81 3.31 -11.81 10.56
N LEU A 82 4.03 -11.11 9.69
CA LEU A 82 3.62 -10.87 8.30
C LEU A 82 3.56 -12.17 7.50
N MET A 83 4.57 -13.00 7.63
CA MET A 83 4.59 -14.30 6.99
C MET A 83 3.46 -15.21 7.50
N LYS A 84 3.22 -15.20 8.80
CA LYS A 84 2.13 -15.95 9.43
C LYS A 84 0.77 -15.51 8.88
N TRP A 85 0.53 -14.23 8.78
CA TRP A 85 -0.71 -13.70 8.20
C TRP A 85 -0.91 -14.19 6.75
N PHE A 86 0.14 -14.13 5.94
CA PHE A 86 0.10 -14.64 4.57
C PHE A 86 -0.19 -16.15 4.51
N VAL A 87 0.49 -16.94 5.32
CA VAL A 87 0.32 -18.41 5.34
C VAL A 87 -1.07 -18.81 5.83
N GLU A 88 -1.57 -18.16 6.86
CA GLU A 88 -2.90 -18.43 7.41
C GLU A 88 -4.04 -18.03 6.46
N ALA A 89 -3.81 -17.14 5.51
CA ALA A 89 -4.81 -16.72 4.55
C ALA A 89 -5.40 -17.86 3.72
N SER A 90 -4.68 -18.96 3.58
CA SER A 90 -5.17 -20.17 2.87
C SER A 90 -6.26 -20.92 3.64
N THR A 91 -6.26 -20.82 4.95
CA THR A 91 -7.24 -21.49 5.83
C THR A 91 -8.19 -20.51 6.50
N ARG A 92 -7.71 -19.35 6.84
CA ARG A 92 -8.46 -18.28 7.49
C ARG A 92 -7.98 -16.92 7.01
N LEU A 93 -8.77 -16.31 6.15
CA LEU A 93 -8.48 -14.99 5.63
C LEU A 93 -8.94 -13.91 6.60
N TYR A 94 -7.99 -13.16 7.13
CA TYR A 94 -8.25 -11.94 7.87
C TYR A 94 -8.08 -10.75 6.96
N MET A 95 -9.15 -10.00 6.75
CA MET A 95 -9.13 -8.73 6.04
C MET A 95 -9.09 -7.61 7.06
N GLY A 96 -8.12 -6.75 6.96
CA GLY A 96 -7.94 -5.62 7.87
C GLY A 96 -8.03 -4.28 7.15
N THR A 97 -7.90 -3.22 7.91
CA THR A 97 -7.75 -1.87 7.40
C THR A 97 -6.28 -1.48 7.44
N ALA A 98 -5.73 -1.14 6.30
CA ALA A 98 -4.35 -0.65 6.21
C ALA A 98 -4.35 0.87 6.04
N THR A 99 -3.63 1.56 6.91
CA THR A 99 -3.45 3.02 6.83
C THR A 99 -1.99 3.34 6.61
N ILE A 100 -1.71 4.03 5.52
CA ILE A 100 -0.38 4.50 5.15
C ILE A 100 -0.36 6.00 5.40
N THR A 101 0.49 6.44 6.31
CA THR A 101 0.58 7.86 6.69
C THR A 101 1.94 8.42 6.31
N LEU A 102 1.93 9.49 5.56
CA LEU A 102 3.11 10.24 5.16
C LEU A 102 3.35 11.41 6.10
N PHE A 103 4.58 11.53 6.56
CA PHE A 103 5.03 12.60 7.45
C PHE A 103 6.13 13.44 6.79
N ALA A 104 6.12 14.73 7.06
CA ALA A 104 7.21 15.62 6.74
C ALA A 104 8.39 15.44 7.72
N ASP A 105 9.54 15.97 7.38
CA ASP A 105 10.77 15.89 8.17
C ASP A 105 10.61 16.41 9.62
N GLY A 106 9.73 17.37 9.83
CA GLY A 106 9.40 17.89 11.17
C GLY A 106 8.44 17.02 11.99
N GLY A 107 8.00 15.89 11.46
CA GLY A 107 7.05 15.00 12.14
C GLY A 107 5.58 15.36 11.91
N ASP A 108 5.28 16.39 11.15
CA ASP A 108 3.91 16.78 10.83
C ASP A 108 3.32 15.82 9.79
N ARG A 109 2.08 15.39 10.05
CA ARG A 109 1.33 14.57 9.11
C ARG A 109 0.99 15.36 7.85
N VAL A 110 1.40 14.86 6.70
CA VAL A 110 1.08 15.45 5.39
C VAL A 110 -0.23 14.91 4.85
N THR A 111 -0.34 13.58 4.74
CA THR A 111 -1.54 12.91 4.23
C THR A 111 -1.55 11.45 4.67
N SER A 112 -2.68 10.80 4.49
CA SER A 112 -2.81 9.37 4.70
C SER A 112 -3.73 8.73 3.67
N TRP A 113 -3.47 7.46 3.40
CA TRP A 113 -4.31 6.60 2.55
C TRP A 113 -4.79 5.43 3.40
N THR A 114 -6.09 5.21 3.40
CA THR A 114 -6.70 4.09 4.10
C THR A 114 -7.23 3.10 3.08
N LEU A 115 -6.81 1.86 3.21
CA LEU A 115 -7.21 0.74 2.37
C LEU A 115 -8.20 -0.13 3.14
N GLN A 116 -9.40 -0.30 2.60
CA GLN A 116 -10.39 -1.20 3.20
C GLN A 116 -10.18 -2.64 2.75
N ASP A 117 -10.50 -3.56 3.64
CA ASP A 117 -10.46 -5.00 3.35
C ASP A 117 -9.13 -5.45 2.74
N ALA A 118 -8.03 -5.00 3.34
CA ALA A 118 -6.68 -5.35 2.90
C ALA A 118 -6.33 -6.78 3.34
N TRP A 119 -5.79 -7.54 2.41
CA TRP A 119 -5.33 -8.89 2.65
C TRP A 119 -4.08 -9.21 1.82
N PRO A 120 -3.20 -10.12 2.29
CA PRO A 120 -1.95 -10.39 1.62
C PRO A 120 -2.15 -11.30 0.40
N VAL A 121 -1.73 -10.82 -0.76
CA VAL A 121 -1.80 -11.58 -2.03
C VAL A 121 -0.52 -12.33 -2.29
N ARG A 122 0.62 -11.70 -1.99
CA ARG A 122 1.94 -12.22 -2.31
C ARG A 122 2.93 -11.84 -1.24
N TYR A 123 3.77 -12.78 -0.89
CA TYR A 123 4.91 -12.59 -0.01
C TYR A 123 6.18 -13.01 -0.73
N VAL A 124 7.19 -12.15 -0.73
CA VAL A 124 8.51 -12.46 -1.29
C VAL A 124 9.53 -12.27 -0.18
N GLY A 125 10.12 -13.37 0.24
CA GLY A 125 11.18 -13.37 1.23
C GLY A 125 12.50 -12.78 0.69
N PRO A 126 13.46 -12.52 1.57
CA PRO A 126 14.74 -11.96 1.17
C PRO A 126 15.56 -12.94 0.34
N THR A 127 16.38 -12.40 -0.55
CA THR A 127 17.46 -13.16 -1.17
C THR A 127 18.61 -13.24 -0.18
N LEU A 128 18.96 -14.46 0.23
CA LEU A 128 20.03 -14.71 1.18
C LEU A 128 21.29 -15.07 0.42
N THR A 129 22.34 -14.28 0.59
CA THR A 129 23.65 -14.54 0.02
C THR A 129 24.72 -14.50 1.11
N THR A 130 25.61 -15.46 1.09
CA THR A 130 26.80 -15.46 1.96
C THR A 130 27.94 -14.72 1.28
N SER A 131 27.78 -13.42 1.04
CA SER A 131 28.88 -12.61 0.55
C SER A 131 29.68 -12.06 1.73
N GLN A 132 31.01 -12.12 1.64
CA GLN A 132 31.91 -11.64 2.69
C GLN A 132 31.98 -10.11 2.80
N SER A 133 31.33 -9.37 1.93
CA SER A 133 31.18 -7.91 2.03
C SER A 133 29.93 -7.61 2.84
N GLY A 134 30.07 -7.41 4.14
CA GLY A 134 29.08 -7.42 5.20
C GLY A 134 27.94 -6.39 5.17
N GLU A 135 27.41 -5.97 4.03
CA GLU A 135 26.38 -4.93 3.95
C GLU A 135 25.17 -5.28 3.09
N SER A 136 24.79 -6.55 2.99
CA SER A 136 23.53 -6.87 2.35
C SER A 136 22.39 -6.84 3.38
N VAL A 137 21.56 -5.81 3.31
CA VAL A 137 20.33 -5.73 4.08
C VAL A 137 19.31 -6.70 3.48
N ALA A 138 18.83 -7.64 4.28
CA ALA A 138 17.76 -8.54 3.86
C ALA A 138 16.44 -7.76 3.78
N VAL A 139 15.80 -7.79 2.62
CA VAL A 139 14.57 -7.08 2.31
C VAL A 139 13.49 -8.07 1.92
N GLU A 140 12.31 -7.91 2.48
CA GLU A 140 11.12 -8.69 2.11
C GLU A 140 10.05 -7.78 1.50
N THR A 141 9.20 -8.36 0.67
CA THR A 141 8.13 -7.66 -0.05
C THR A 141 6.79 -8.32 0.24
N LEU A 142 5.80 -7.50 0.55
CA LEU A 142 4.42 -7.90 0.79
C LEU A 142 3.51 -7.15 -0.18
N GLU A 143 2.71 -7.88 -0.93
CA GLU A 143 1.67 -7.29 -1.77
C GLU A 143 0.31 -7.45 -1.11
N LEU A 144 -0.43 -6.35 -1.03
CA LEU A 144 -1.78 -6.28 -0.46
C LEU A 144 -2.81 -5.99 -1.54
N ALA A 145 -3.84 -6.83 -1.61
CA ALA A 145 -5.08 -6.48 -2.28
C ALA A 145 -6.00 -5.77 -1.29
N HIS A 146 -6.88 -4.94 -1.78
CA HIS A 146 -7.84 -4.20 -0.96
C HIS A 146 -9.14 -3.91 -1.71
N GLY A 147 -10.19 -3.55 -0.96
CA GLY A 147 -11.50 -3.25 -1.52
C GLY A 147 -11.68 -1.82 -2.02
N GLY A 148 -10.74 -0.93 -1.72
CA GLY A 148 -10.77 0.46 -2.16
C GLY A 148 -10.01 1.40 -1.24
N LEU A 149 -9.75 2.59 -1.76
CA LEU A 149 -9.17 3.69 -1.00
C LEU A 149 -10.31 4.44 -0.30
N VAL A 150 -10.17 4.64 1.00
CA VAL A 150 -11.00 5.54 1.80
C VAL A 150 -10.07 6.61 2.35
N SER A 151 -10.45 7.83 2.21
CA SER A 151 -9.61 8.95 2.67
C SER A 151 -9.45 8.97 4.19
#